data_27a4d1c59d81db415539ae16e0eb2952
#
_entry.id   27a4d1c59d81db415539ae16e0eb2952
#
_cell.length_a   1.000
_cell.length_b   1.000
_cell.length_c   1.000
_cell.angle_alpha   90.00
_cell.angle_beta   90.00
_cell.angle_gamma   90.00
#
_symmetry.space_group_name_H-M   'P 1'
#
loop_
_entity.id
_entity.type
_entity.pdbx_description
1 polymer ?
#
loop_
_entity_poly.entity_id
_entity_poly.type
_entity_poly.pdbx_seq_one_letter_code
_entity_poly.pdbx_strand_id
1 'polypeptide(L)'
;MEFSSIVSVIALLLSLLSAWYTRHAARAAKAQADAAKQQAAAAKAQLSLDQDRRNEELARRRKEDEEAALADLRVTLIWVRPHPPQIVLHNHGPHVAREISLSYLDADDGLPPPDTSQWHELAATLGPERASSVDADVGLNVTRRFRVTLRWKDGTGSRSTVERLQLH
;
A
#
# COMPACT_ATOMS: atom_id res chain seq x y z
N MET A 1 -65.76 40.23 -55.53
CA MET A 1 -64.28 40.43 -55.25
C MET A 1 -63.88 40.25 -53.78
N GLU A 2 -64.74 39.94 -52.88
CA GLU A 2 -64.42 39.88 -51.44
C GLU A 2 -63.87 38.49 -50.96
N PHE A 3 -64.22 37.37 -51.62
CA PHE A 3 -63.81 36.06 -51.17
C PHE A 3 -62.31 35.82 -51.31
N SER A 4 -61.68 36.38 -52.31
CA SER A 4 -60.23 36.27 -52.54
C SER A 4 -59.41 36.95 -51.44
N SER A 5 -59.92 38.10 -50.93
CA SER A 5 -59.25 38.85 -49.87
C SER A 5 -59.27 38.11 -48.54
N ILE A 6 -60.39 37.43 -48.19
CA ILE A 6 -60.50 36.67 -46.97
C ILE A 6 -59.58 35.47 -46.96
N VAL A 7 -59.48 34.74 -48.08
CA VAL A 7 -58.59 33.58 -48.21
C VAL A 7 -57.13 34.01 -48.09
N SER A 8 -56.75 35.17 -48.62
CA SER A 8 -55.38 35.69 -48.51
C SER A 8 -55.03 36.05 -47.07
N VAL A 9 -55.94 36.64 -46.33
CA VAL A 9 -55.71 36.98 -44.90
C VAL A 9 -55.56 35.72 -44.05
N ILE A 10 -56.41 34.71 -44.28
CA ILE A 10 -56.29 33.42 -43.55
C ILE A 10 -54.92 32.73 -43.88
N ALA A 11 -54.51 32.72 -45.16
CA ALA A 11 -53.24 32.15 -45.54
C ALA A 11 -52.04 32.86 -44.88
N LEU A 12 -52.13 34.19 -44.77
CA LEU A 12 -51.11 35.00 -44.12
C LEU A 12 -51.02 34.73 -42.61
N LEU A 13 -52.21 34.62 -41.96
CA LEU A 13 -52.25 34.24 -40.53
C LEU A 13 -51.69 32.87 -40.27
N LEU A 14 -52.04 31.87 -41.07
CA LEU A 14 -51.49 30.48 -40.96
C LEU A 14 -49.99 30.48 -41.19
N SER A 15 -49.47 31.25 -42.14
CA SER A 15 -48.03 31.38 -42.39
C SER A 15 -47.29 31.99 -41.20
N LEU A 16 -47.84 33.04 -40.57
CA LEU A 16 -47.28 33.69 -39.40
C LEU A 16 -47.29 32.73 -38.18
N LEU A 17 -48.40 32.00 -37.99
CA LEU A 17 -48.50 31.00 -36.93
C LEU A 17 -47.49 29.86 -37.08
N SER A 18 -47.32 29.37 -38.33
CA SER A 18 -46.34 28.34 -38.65
C SER A 18 -44.90 28.82 -38.43
N ALA A 19 -44.58 30.03 -38.83
CA ALA A 19 -43.28 30.63 -38.58
C ALA A 19 -42.95 30.82 -37.10
N TRP A 20 -43.99 31.25 -36.33
CA TRP A 20 -43.86 31.41 -34.88
C TRP A 20 -43.65 30.05 -34.18
N TYR A 21 -44.42 29.02 -34.56
CA TYR A 21 -44.32 27.66 -34.02
C TYR A 21 -42.94 27.04 -34.34
N THR A 22 -42.48 27.18 -35.55
CA THR A 22 -41.16 26.69 -36.00
C THR A 22 -40.03 27.33 -35.21
N ARG A 23 -40.15 28.64 -34.96
CA ARG A 23 -39.15 29.37 -34.15
C ARG A 23 -39.16 28.93 -32.67
N HIS A 24 -40.34 28.63 -32.14
CA HIS A 24 -40.48 28.14 -30.76
C HIS A 24 -39.95 26.72 -30.62
N ALA A 25 -40.21 25.84 -31.59
CA ALA A 25 -39.69 24.49 -31.65
C ALA A 25 -38.16 24.47 -31.79
N ALA A 26 -37.62 25.33 -32.61
CA ALA A 26 -36.16 25.46 -32.74
C ALA A 26 -35.45 25.91 -31.46
N ARG A 27 -36.08 26.80 -30.68
CA ARG A 27 -35.54 27.22 -29.37
C ARG A 27 -35.62 26.08 -28.35
N ALA A 28 -36.72 25.35 -28.32
CA ALA A 28 -36.88 24.18 -27.45
C ALA A 28 -35.87 23.10 -27.80
N ALA A 29 -35.67 22.79 -29.08
CA ALA A 29 -34.67 21.83 -29.53
C ALA A 29 -33.21 22.23 -29.15
N LYS A 30 -32.89 23.52 -29.27
CA LYS A 30 -31.59 24.03 -28.83
C LYS A 30 -31.41 23.88 -27.30
N ALA A 31 -32.42 24.21 -26.50
CA ALA A 31 -32.35 24.03 -25.05
C ALA A 31 -32.20 22.56 -24.65
N GLN A 32 -32.85 21.62 -25.34
CA GLN A 32 -32.69 20.19 -25.13
C GLN A 32 -31.26 19.72 -25.50
N ALA A 33 -30.71 20.21 -26.62
CA ALA A 33 -29.36 19.88 -27.03
C ALA A 33 -28.31 20.39 -26.03
N ASP A 34 -28.50 21.58 -25.50
CA ASP A 34 -27.61 22.14 -24.48
C ASP A 34 -27.71 21.38 -23.14
N ALA A 35 -28.92 20.99 -22.73
CA ALA A 35 -29.13 20.14 -21.56
C ALA A 35 -28.48 18.74 -21.73
N ALA A 36 -28.63 18.13 -22.91
CA ALA A 36 -28.00 16.85 -23.23
C ALA A 36 -26.47 16.93 -23.18
N LYS A 37 -25.87 18.02 -23.68
CA LYS A 37 -24.42 18.27 -23.58
C LYS A 37 -23.95 18.40 -22.13
N GLN A 38 -24.71 19.12 -21.31
CA GLN A 38 -24.38 19.24 -19.87
C GLN A 38 -24.46 17.90 -19.16
N GLN A 39 -25.50 17.11 -19.44
CA GLN A 39 -25.62 15.75 -18.88
C GLN A 39 -24.47 14.85 -19.31
N ALA A 40 -24.08 14.87 -20.58
CA ALA A 40 -22.95 14.10 -21.09
C ALA A 40 -21.62 14.54 -20.45
N ALA A 41 -21.41 15.83 -20.24
CA ALA A 41 -20.24 16.35 -19.53
C ALA A 41 -20.22 15.93 -18.06
N ALA A 42 -21.35 15.98 -17.36
CA ALA A 42 -21.48 15.53 -15.98
C ALA A 42 -21.25 14.00 -15.86
N ALA A 43 -21.81 13.20 -16.75
CA ALA A 43 -21.59 11.75 -16.78
C ALA A 43 -20.11 11.41 -17.03
N LYS A 44 -19.45 12.13 -17.92
CA LYS A 44 -18.01 11.95 -18.19
C LYS A 44 -17.16 12.32 -16.96
N ALA A 45 -17.50 13.39 -16.26
CA ALA A 45 -16.82 13.77 -15.03
C ALA A 45 -17.02 12.73 -13.90
N GLN A 46 -18.23 12.18 -13.76
CA GLN A 46 -18.47 11.07 -12.82
C GLN A 46 -17.67 9.82 -13.14
N LEU A 47 -17.60 9.46 -14.42
CA LEU A 47 -16.83 8.29 -14.85
C LEU A 47 -15.33 8.44 -14.56
N SER A 48 -14.76 9.63 -14.75
CA SER A 48 -13.36 9.89 -14.39
C SER A 48 -13.12 9.79 -12.88
N LEU A 49 -14.02 10.35 -12.06
CA LEU A 49 -13.91 10.22 -10.60
C LEU A 49 -14.03 8.77 -10.10
N ASP A 50 -14.91 7.99 -10.72
CA ASP A 50 -15.03 6.57 -10.39
C ASP A 50 -13.80 5.76 -10.81
N GLN A 51 -13.17 6.10 -11.93
CA GLN A 51 -11.91 5.51 -12.34
C GLN A 51 -10.78 5.84 -11.37
N ASP A 52 -10.67 7.10 -10.96
CA ASP A 52 -9.65 7.53 -10.00
C ASP A 52 -9.80 6.82 -8.65
N ARG A 53 -11.03 6.73 -8.12
CA ARG A 53 -11.32 5.97 -6.90
C ARG A 53 -10.93 4.50 -7.00
N ARG A 54 -11.26 3.84 -8.11
CA ARG A 54 -10.86 2.44 -8.33
C ARG A 54 -9.34 2.27 -8.36
N ASN A 55 -8.65 3.19 -9.01
CA ASN A 55 -7.19 3.16 -9.08
C ASN A 55 -6.55 3.36 -7.69
N GLU A 56 -7.10 4.27 -6.89
CA GLU A 56 -6.66 4.49 -5.50
C GLU A 56 -6.90 3.25 -4.62
N GLU A 57 -8.07 2.62 -4.73
CA GLU A 57 -8.37 1.38 -4.01
C GLU A 57 -7.43 0.23 -4.41
N LEU A 58 -7.15 0.07 -5.70
CA LEU A 58 -6.21 -0.94 -6.18
C LEU A 58 -4.78 -0.67 -5.69
N ALA A 59 -4.36 0.58 -5.68
CA ALA A 59 -3.05 0.97 -5.16
C ALA A 59 -2.94 0.72 -3.65
N ARG A 60 -4.01 0.98 -2.89
CA ARG A 60 -4.06 0.69 -1.45
C ARG A 60 -3.99 -0.80 -1.18
N ARG A 61 -4.80 -1.61 -1.88
CA ARG A 61 -4.77 -3.08 -1.73
C ARG A 61 -3.41 -3.66 -2.05
N ARG A 62 -2.75 -3.19 -3.12
CA ARG A 62 -1.39 -3.64 -3.44
C ARG A 62 -0.40 -3.35 -2.31
N LYS A 63 -0.47 -2.17 -1.70
CA LYS A 63 0.37 -1.84 -0.55
C LYS A 63 0.06 -2.73 0.67
N GLU A 64 -1.21 -2.95 0.97
CA GLU A 64 -1.64 -3.85 2.06
C GLU A 64 -1.16 -5.29 1.82
N ASP A 65 -1.26 -5.78 0.57
CA ASP A 65 -0.76 -7.11 0.18
C ASP A 65 0.78 -7.20 0.25
N GLU A 66 1.49 -6.15 -0.16
CA GLU A 66 2.95 -6.06 -0.04
C GLU A 66 3.37 -6.05 1.44
N GLU A 67 2.74 -5.24 2.27
CA GLU A 67 3.01 -5.20 3.72
C GLU A 67 2.67 -6.54 4.38
N ALA A 68 1.56 -7.18 4.02
CA ALA A 68 1.19 -8.50 4.49
C ALA A 68 2.16 -9.60 4.05
N ALA A 69 2.93 -9.38 2.97
CA ALA A 69 3.95 -10.33 2.50
C ALA A 69 5.29 -10.22 3.22
N LEU A 70 5.43 -9.30 4.19
CA LEU A 70 6.69 -9.06 4.88
C LEU A 70 6.87 -9.98 6.10
N ALA A 71 8.09 -10.49 6.26
CA ALA A 71 8.55 -11.01 7.53
C ALA A 71 9.21 -9.87 8.34
N ASP A 72 8.82 -9.68 9.58
CA ASP A 72 9.43 -8.73 10.53
C ASP A 72 10.27 -9.51 11.55
N LEU A 73 11.55 -9.65 11.24
CA LEU A 73 12.49 -10.32 12.13
C LEU A 73 13.12 -9.33 13.11
N ARG A 74 13.07 -9.70 14.38
CA ARG A 74 13.75 -8.98 15.45
C ARG A 74 14.64 -9.91 16.23
N VAL A 75 15.78 -9.40 16.64
CA VAL A 75 16.74 -10.12 17.47
C VAL A 75 16.87 -9.42 18.82
N THR A 76 16.85 -10.21 19.87
CA THR A 76 16.99 -9.71 21.27
C THR A 76 18.00 -10.56 22.01
N LEU A 77 18.70 -9.97 22.95
CA LEU A 77 19.59 -10.66 23.89
C LEU A 77 18.89 -10.75 25.24
N ILE A 78 18.61 -11.98 25.68
CA ILE A 78 17.88 -12.24 26.91
C ILE A 78 18.78 -13.01 27.88
N TRP A 79 18.78 -12.60 29.14
CA TRP A 79 19.47 -13.32 30.20
C TRP A 79 18.51 -13.64 31.36
N VAL A 80 18.18 -14.91 31.51
CA VAL A 80 17.38 -15.41 32.61
C VAL A 80 18.24 -16.35 33.45
N ARG A 81 18.74 -15.87 34.58
CA ARG A 81 19.55 -16.70 35.53
C ARG A 81 18.75 -17.91 35.99
N PRO A 82 19.34 -19.09 36.15
CA PRO A 82 20.79 -19.40 36.11
C PRO A 82 21.33 -19.74 34.71
N HIS A 83 20.54 -19.61 33.64
CA HIS A 83 20.94 -20.02 32.28
C HIS A 83 21.90 -19.01 31.66
N PRO A 84 22.71 -19.43 30.65
CA PRO A 84 23.52 -18.50 29.88
C PRO A 84 22.65 -17.47 29.13
N PRO A 85 23.19 -16.29 28.78
CA PRO A 85 22.48 -15.37 27.91
C PRO A 85 22.13 -16.02 26.58
N GLN A 86 20.96 -15.68 26.04
CA GLN A 86 20.49 -16.25 24.79
C GLN A 86 20.20 -15.14 23.78
N ILE A 87 20.60 -15.36 22.54
CA ILE A 87 20.11 -14.60 21.42
C ILE A 87 18.80 -15.22 20.96
N VAL A 88 17.73 -14.44 21.01
CA VAL A 88 16.40 -14.86 20.58
C VAL A 88 16.03 -14.09 19.33
N LEU A 89 15.74 -14.84 18.27
CA LEU A 89 15.25 -14.33 17.01
C LEU A 89 13.74 -14.59 16.95
N HIS A 90 12.95 -13.56 16.76
CA HIS A 90 11.49 -13.64 16.67
C HIS A 90 10.99 -13.07 15.35
N ASN A 91 10.06 -13.75 14.70
CA ASN A 91 9.37 -13.25 13.51
C ASN A 91 7.99 -12.72 13.94
N HIS A 92 7.86 -11.40 14.00
CA HIS A 92 6.60 -10.71 14.26
C HIS A 92 5.75 -10.48 13.02
N GLY A 93 6.30 -10.77 11.84
CA GLY A 93 5.60 -10.59 10.57
C GLY A 93 4.69 -11.77 10.23
N PRO A 94 3.71 -11.55 9.35
CA PRO A 94 2.76 -12.59 8.91
C PRO A 94 3.38 -13.60 7.94
N HIS A 95 4.55 -13.34 7.38
CA HIS A 95 5.20 -14.21 6.41
C HIS A 95 6.39 -14.97 6.96
N VAL A 96 6.72 -16.07 6.29
CA VAL A 96 7.87 -16.90 6.61
C VAL A 96 9.15 -16.20 6.19
N ALA A 97 10.08 -16.04 7.11
CA ALA A 97 11.46 -15.66 6.82
C ALA A 97 12.28 -16.90 6.49
N ARG A 98 13.10 -16.83 5.46
CA ARG A 98 13.97 -17.92 4.97
C ARG A 98 15.40 -17.42 4.81
N GLU A 99 16.33 -18.35 4.72
CA GLU A 99 17.76 -18.05 4.54
C GLU A 99 18.25 -17.02 5.58
N ILE A 100 17.82 -17.20 6.81
CA ILE A 100 18.14 -16.29 7.91
C ILE A 100 19.62 -16.46 8.25
N SER A 101 20.32 -15.34 8.35
CA SER A 101 21.71 -15.30 8.82
C SER A 101 21.92 -14.13 9.75
N LEU A 102 22.63 -14.40 10.84
CA LEU A 102 23.05 -13.41 11.82
C LEU A 102 24.57 -13.29 11.78
N SER A 103 25.08 -12.09 11.74
CA SER A 103 26.50 -11.81 11.75
C SER A 103 26.85 -10.66 12.68
N TYR A 104 27.94 -10.80 13.41
CA TYR A 104 28.51 -9.72 14.23
C TYR A 104 28.98 -8.58 13.32
N LEU A 105 28.72 -7.36 13.72
CA LEU A 105 29.17 -6.16 13.00
C LEU A 105 30.31 -5.45 13.76
N ASP A 106 30.03 -4.98 14.98
CA ASP A 106 30.98 -4.29 15.85
C ASP A 106 30.48 -4.20 17.30
N ALA A 107 31.33 -3.70 18.19
CA ALA A 107 31.04 -3.41 19.60
C ALA A 107 31.37 -1.97 19.98
N ASP A 108 30.58 -1.44 20.91
CA ASP A 108 30.73 -0.06 21.39
C ASP A 108 31.78 0.07 22.51
N ASP A 109 32.16 -1.03 23.18
CA ASP A 109 32.95 -1.03 24.43
C ASP A 109 34.40 -1.47 24.27
N GLY A 110 34.84 -1.76 23.04
CA GLY A 110 36.22 -2.17 22.75
C GLY A 110 36.64 -3.53 23.32
N LEU A 111 35.70 -4.29 23.88
CA LEU A 111 35.94 -5.65 24.34
C LEU A 111 35.90 -6.64 23.17
N PRO A 112 36.46 -7.85 23.33
CA PRO A 112 36.41 -8.86 22.29
C PRO A 112 34.95 -9.23 21.92
N PRO A 113 34.68 -9.60 20.66
CA PRO A 113 33.36 -10.00 20.21
C PRO A 113 32.88 -11.25 20.95
N PRO A 114 31.55 -11.47 21.00
CA PRO A 114 31.01 -12.74 21.47
C PRO A 114 31.44 -13.88 20.55
N ASP A 115 31.46 -15.10 21.07
CA ASP A 115 31.64 -16.27 20.19
C ASP A 115 30.40 -16.45 19.32
N THR A 116 30.61 -16.38 18.00
CA THR A 116 29.55 -16.52 17.01
C THR A 116 29.43 -17.93 16.44
N SER A 117 30.25 -18.88 16.96
CA SER A 117 30.31 -20.23 16.43
C SER A 117 28.98 -20.98 16.43
N GLN A 118 28.12 -20.69 17.38
CA GLN A 118 26.79 -21.33 17.50
C GLN A 118 25.67 -20.55 16.78
N TRP A 119 25.92 -19.37 16.24
CA TRP A 119 24.85 -18.58 15.62
C TRP A 119 24.28 -19.23 14.35
N HIS A 120 25.03 -20.13 13.73
CA HIS A 120 24.55 -20.94 12.61
C HIS A 120 23.47 -21.97 13.01
N GLU A 121 23.31 -22.25 14.32
CA GLU A 121 22.26 -23.12 14.86
C GLU A 121 20.90 -22.43 14.93
N LEU A 122 20.86 -21.09 14.78
CA LEU A 122 19.59 -20.36 14.61
C LEU A 122 18.82 -20.92 13.42
N ALA A 123 17.52 -21.00 13.55
CA ALA A 123 16.67 -21.55 12.49
C ALA A 123 16.87 -20.81 11.17
N ALA A 124 17.26 -21.55 10.12
CA ALA A 124 17.38 -21.00 8.77
C ALA A 124 16.03 -20.56 8.17
N THR A 125 14.92 -20.99 8.78
CA THR A 125 13.56 -20.63 8.38
C THR A 125 12.71 -20.42 9.63
N LEU A 126 11.99 -19.30 9.69
CA LEU A 126 11.15 -18.95 10.82
C LEU A 126 9.75 -18.54 10.35
N GLY A 127 8.76 -19.30 10.75
CA GLY A 127 7.35 -19.01 10.47
C GLY A 127 6.83 -17.78 11.22
N PRO A 128 5.63 -17.31 10.89
CA PRO A 128 4.95 -16.23 11.62
C PRO A 128 4.84 -16.55 13.10
N GLU A 129 5.01 -15.54 13.95
CA GLU A 129 4.90 -15.63 15.41
C GLU A 129 5.77 -16.75 16.03
N ARG A 130 6.84 -17.17 15.35
CA ARG A 130 7.79 -18.16 15.83
C ARG A 130 9.08 -17.51 16.29
N ALA A 131 9.71 -18.16 17.27
CA ALA A 131 11.01 -17.78 17.78
C ALA A 131 12.02 -18.93 17.65
N SER A 132 13.29 -18.59 17.55
CA SER A 132 14.43 -19.49 17.64
C SER A 132 15.45 -18.85 18.57
N SER A 133 16.14 -19.63 19.34
CA SER A 133 17.16 -19.13 20.27
C SER A 133 18.43 -19.95 20.19
N VAL A 134 19.54 -19.31 20.50
CA VAL A 134 20.86 -19.92 20.66
C VAL A 134 21.56 -19.31 21.84
N ASP A 135 22.36 -20.07 22.55
CA ASP A 135 23.15 -19.56 23.66
C ASP A 135 24.18 -18.54 23.15
N ALA A 136 24.28 -17.43 23.84
CA ALA A 136 25.28 -16.41 23.56
C ALA A 136 26.41 -16.57 24.56
N ASP A 137 27.63 -16.87 24.09
CA ASP A 137 28.81 -16.85 24.96
C ASP A 137 29.23 -15.40 25.22
N VAL A 138 28.54 -14.79 26.19
CA VAL A 138 28.82 -13.43 26.67
C VAL A 138 29.41 -13.52 28.07
N GLY A 139 30.69 -13.86 28.15
CA GLY A 139 31.43 -13.97 29.41
C GLY A 139 31.73 -12.62 30.05
N LEU A 140 32.40 -12.64 31.20
CA LEU A 140 32.75 -11.45 31.97
C LEU A 140 33.68 -10.48 31.20
N ASN A 141 34.46 -11.02 30.27
CA ASN A 141 35.44 -10.27 29.46
C ASN A 141 35.02 -10.08 28.00
N VAL A 142 33.74 -10.28 27.68
CA VAL A 142 33.19 -10.14 26.34
C VAL A 142 32.27 -8.93 26.32
N THR A 143 32.17 -8.30 25.17
CA THR A 143 31.30 -7.13 24.97
C THR A 143 29.85 -7.42 25.38
N ARG A 144 29.25 -6.46 26.10
CA ARG A 144 27.83 -6.52 26.50
C ARG A 144 26.94 -5.67 25.62
N ARG A 145 27.55 -4.89 24.72
CA ARG A 145 26.86 -4.03 23.76
C ARG A 145 27.50 -4.20 22.41
N PHE A 146 26.77 -4.76 21.48
CA PHE A 146 27.28 -4.99 20.14
C PHE A 146 26.18 -4.86 19.10
N ARG A 147 26.57 -4.62 17.88
CA ARG A 147 25.68 -4.57 16.74
C ARG A 147 25.79 -5.86 15.93
N VAL A 148 24.66 -6.31 15.45
CA VAL A 148 24.55 -7.48 14.57
C VAL A 148 23.84 -7.09 13.29
N THR A 149 24.24 -7.74 12.21
CA THR A 149 23.50 -7.66 10.95
C THR A 149 22.67 -8.94 10.79
N LEU A 150 21.38 -8.74 10.70
CA LEU A 150 20.40 -9.80 10.42
C LEU A 150 20.00 -9.73 8.95
N ARG A 151 20.07 -10.84 8.24
CA ARG A 151 19.67 -10.95 6.83
C ARG A 151 18.68 -12.10 6.67
N TRP A 152 17.70 -11.91 5.81
CA TRP A 152 16.71 -12.95 5.48
C TRP A 152 16.12 -12.72 4.11
N LYS A 153 15.36 -13.72 3.62
CA LYS A 153 14.47 -13.60 2.46
C LYS A 153 13.03 -13.80 2.89
N ASP A 154 12.14 -13.00 2.34
CA ASP A 154 10.70 -13.14 2.50
C ASP A 154 9.99 -13.20 1.12
N GLY A 155 8.67 -13.07 1.11
CA GLY A 155 7.88 -13.09 -0.13
C GLY A 155 8.20 -11.96 -1.13
N THR A 156 8.87 -10.90 -0.68
CA THR A 156 9.22 -9.72 -1.50
C THR A 156 10.70 -9.67 -1.90
N GLY A 157 11.55 -10.51 -1.30
CA GLY A 157 12.98 -10.59 -1.65
C GLY A 157 13.94 -10.65 -0.47
N SER A 158 15.19 -10.23 -0.69
CA SER A 158 16.22 -10.21 0.34
C SER A 158 16.15 -8.93 1.16
N ARG A 159 16.22 -9.08 2.48
CA ARG A 159 16.19 -7.98 3.45
C ARG A 159 17.36 -8.04 4.41
N SER A 160 17.69 -6.91 4.99
CA SER A 160 18.68 -6.83 6.07
C SER A 160 18.34 -5.69 7.03
N THR A 161 18.65 -5.90 8.30
CA THR A 161 18.59 -4.89 9.34
C THR A 161 19.82 -4.96 10.22
N VAL A 162 20.15 -3.86 10.90
CA VAL A 162 21.20 -3.81 11.90
C VAL A 162 20.56 -3.55 13.25
N GLU A 163 20.74 -4.49 14.15
CA GLU A 163 20.19 -4.41 15.50
C GLU A 163 21.28 -4.21 16.53
N ARG A 164 21.00 -3.41 17.55
CA ARG A 164 21.89 -3.22 18.71
C ARG A 164 21.42 -4.13 19.84
N LEU A 165 22.27 -5.07 20.22
CA LEU A 165 22.03 -5.96 21.33
C LEU A 165 22.74 -5.44 22.59
N GLN A 166 22.06 -5.48 23.71
CA GLN A 166 22.58 -5.07 24.99
C GLN A 166 22.16 -6.06 26.06
N LEU A 167 23.13 -6.52 26.84
CA LEU A 167 22.86 -7.35 28.02
C LEU A 167 22.48 -6.43 29.19
N HIS A 168 21.32 -6.67 29.75
CA HIS A 168 20.78 -5.95 30.92
C HIS A 168 20.98 -6.74 32.21
#